data_2bb8389dc668ade17e3fe918b0b8b4b8
#
_entry.id   2bb8389dc668ade17e3fe918b0b8b4b8
#
_cell.length_a   1.000
_cell.length_b   1.000
_cell.length_c   1.000
_cell.angle_alpha   90.00
_cell.angle_beta   90.00
_cell.angle_gamma   90.00
#
_symmetry.space_group_name_H-M   'P 1'
#
loop_
_entity.id
_entity.type
_entity.pdbx_description
1 polymer ?
#
loop_
_entity_poly.entity_id
_entity_poly.type
_entity_poly.pdbx_seq_one_letter_code
_entity_poly.pdbx_strand_id
1 'polypeptide(L)' 'GSKKEDVIKAYGKDYKEDFGTLRYTLGNCQLSFYMTNGAVDAIEYVLVPVK' A
#
# COMPACT_ATOMS: atom_id res chain seq x y z
N GLY A 1 -13.02 2.34 6.05
CA GLY A 1 -11.91 2.27 5.14
C GLY A 1 -12.16 1.33 3.99
N SER A 2 -11.29 1.40 3.02
CA SER A 2 -11.38 0.55 1.84
C SER A 2 -10.94 -0.86 2.17
N LYS A 3 -11.48 -1.81 1.43
CA LYS A 3 -11.06 -3.19 1.58
C LYS A 3 -9.78 -3.43 0.79
N LYS A 4 -9.07 -4.52 1.16
CA LYS A 4 -7.86 -4.90 0.46
C LYS A 4 -8.08 -5.03 -1.04
N GLU A 5 -9.20 -5.62 -1.43
CA GLU A 5 -9.52 -5.80 -2.84
C GLU A 5 -9.64 -4.47 -3.58
N ASP A 6 -10.17 -3.46 -2.90
CA ASP A 6 -10.31 -2.14 -3.51
C ASP A 6 -8.94 -1.51 -3.78
N VAL A 7 -7.99 -1.73 -2.87
CA VAL A 7 -6.63 -1.24 -3.05
C VAL A 7 -5.96 -1.92 -4.23
N ILE A 8 -6.08 -3.24 -4.29
CA ILE A 8 -5.48 -4.01 -5.37
C ILE A 8 -6.09 -3.62 -6.71
N LYS A 9 -7.40 -3.38 -6.72
CA LYS A 9 -8.10 -3.00 -7.93
C LYS A 9 -7.68 -1.62 -8.41
N ALA A 10 -7.38 -0.73 -7.48
CA ALA A 10 -6.99 0.64 -7.81
C ALA A 10 -5.52 0.74 -8.21
N TYR A 11 -4.66 -0.01 -7.56
CA TYR A 11 -3.21 0.13 -7.74
C TYR A 11 -2.55 -1.06 -8.42
N GLY A 12 -3.25 -2.16 -8.54
CA GLY A 12 -2.71 -3.34 -9.21
C GLY A 12 -2.19 -4.38 -8.25
N LYS A 13 -1.60 -5.42 -8.81
CA LYS A 13 -1.12 -6.56 -8.02
C LYS A 13 0.37 -6.51 -7.71
N ASP A 14 1.06 -5.49 -8.18
CA ASP A 14 2.49 -5.34 -7.96
C ASP A 14 2.75 -4.74 -6.58
N TYR A 15 2.52 -5.52 -5.56
CA TYR A 15 2.70 -5.06 -4.20
C TYR A 15 3.40 -6.13 -3.38
N LYS A 16 3.98 -5.69 -2.26
CA LYS A 16 4.53 -6.60 -1.26
C LYS A 16 3.63 -6.56 -0.05
N GLU A 17 3.30 -7.72 0.45
CA GLU A 17 2.48 -7.85 1.65
C GLU A 17 3.35 -8.33 2.79
N ASP A 18 3.29 -7.61 3.90
CA ASP A 18 4.11 -7.93 5.06
C ASP A 18 3.29 -7.63 6.32
N PHE A 19 2.96 -8.66 7.08
CA PHE A 19 2.23 -8.54 8.34
C PHE A 19 0.98 -7.67 8.21
N GLY A 20 0.21 -7.89 7.15
CA GLY A 20 -1.03 -7.16 6.95
C GLY A 20 -0.84 -5.76 6.36
N THR A 21 0.36 -5.45 5.93
CA THR A 21 0.65 -4.17 5.28
C THR A 21 0.89 -4.40 3.81
N LEU A 22 0.18 -3.65 2.97
CA LEU A 22 0.40 -3.68 1.53
C LEU A 22 1.32 -2.54 1.17
N ARG A 23 2.40 -2.86 0.50
CA ARG A 23 3.42 -1.90 0.16
C ARG A 23 3.59 -1.80 -1.34
N TYR A 24 3.36 -0.61 -1.88
CA TYR A 24 3.53 -0.35 -3.31
C TYR A 24 4.71 0.58 -3.52
N THR A 25 5.51 0.27 -4.53
CA THR A 25 6.62 1.14 -4.93
C THR A 25 6.27 1.73 -6.29
N LEU A 26 6.17 3.05 -6.36
CA LEU A 26 5.81 3.77 -7.58
C LEU A 26 6.93 4.74 -7.90
N GLY A 27 7.87 4.30 -8.74
CA GLY A 27 9.02 5.13 -9.06
C GLY A 27 9.83 5.45 -7.82
N ASN A 28 9.83 6.71 -7.43
CA ASN A 28 10.54 7.15 -6.24
C ASN A 28 9.58 7.40 -5.06
N CYS A 29 8.38 6.84 -5.14
CA CYS A 29 7.39 6.98 -4.08
C CYS A 29 7.07 5.60 -3.52
N GLN A 30 6.72 5.56 -2.26
CA GLN A 30 6.32 4.32 -1.61
C GLN A 30 5.02 4.55 -0.84
N LEU A 31 4.03 3.72 -1.12
CA LEU A 31 2.74 3.76 -0.45
C LEU A 31 2.60 2.53 0.43
N SER A 32 2.27 2.76 1.69
CA SER A 32 2.02 1.66 2.61
C SER A 32 0.59 1.75 3.10
N PHE A 33 -0.13 0.66 2.93
CA PHE A 33 -1.52 0.57 3.38
C PHE A 33 -1.57 -0.37 4.56
N TYR A 34 -1.85 0.18 5.73
CA TYR A 34 -1.94 -0.62 6.94
C TYR A 34 -3.35 -1.16 7.07
N MET A 35 -3.45 -2.48 7.13
CA MET A 35 -4.73 -3.16 7.12
C MET A 35 -5.07 -3.69 8.51
N THR A 36 -6.33 -3.58 8.87
CA THR A 36 -6.85 -4.17 10.09
C THR A 36 -8.14 -4.89 9.76
N ASN A 37 -8.20 -6.18 10.06
CA ASN A 37 -9.38 -7.01 9.77
C ASN A 37 -9.77 -6.98 8.30
N GLY A 38 -8.78 -6.92 7.41
CA GLY A 38 -9.03 -6.93 5.97
C GLY A 38 -9.45 -5.60 5.39
N ALA A 39 -9.41 -4.53 6.18
CA ALA A 39 -9.76 -3.20 5.71
C ALA A 39 -8.59 -2.24 5.95
N VAL A 40 -8.50 -1.24 5.10
CA VAL A 40 -7.46 -0.23 5.22
C VAL A 40 -7.73 0.64 6.45
N ASP A 41 -6.77 0.66 7.36
CA ASP A 41 -6.89 1.44 8.59
C ASP A 41 -6.09 2.73 8.50
N ALA A 42 -4.95 2.69 7.83
CA ALA A 42 -4.10 3.85 7.68
C ALA A 42 -3.31 3.76 6.38
N ILE A 43 -2.92 4.91 5.85
CA ILE A 43 -2.12 4.98 4.64
C ILE A 43 -0.91 5.85 4.92
N GLU A 44 0.27 5.38 4.55
CA GLU A 44 1.49 6.15 4.69
C GLU A 44 2.10 6.38 3.32
N TYR A 45 2.44 7.62 3.05
CA TYR A 45 3.07 8.01 1.79
C TYR A 45 4.48 8.47 2.07
N VAL A 46 5.44 7.83 1.46
CA VAL A 46 6.85 8.14 1.67
C VAL A 46 7.52 8.43 0.34
N LEU A 47 8.21 9.54 0.26
CA LEU A 47 9.01 9.87 -0.90
C LEU A 47 10.42 9.34 -0.68
N VAL A 48 10.87 8.50 -1.60
CA VAL A 48 12.22 7.95 -1.54
C VAL A 48 13.12 8.83 -2.38
N PRO A 49 14.20 9.36 -1.80
CA PRO A 49 15.10 10.22 -2.57
C PRO A 49 15.70 9.47 -3.76
N VAL A 50 15.71 10.13 -4.89
CA VAL A 50 16.33 9.60 -6.09
C VAL A 50 17.72 10.21 -6.22
N LYS A 51 18.67 9.34 -6.44
CA LYS A 51 20.04 9.80 -6.62
C LYS A 51 20.43 9.86 -8.07
#